data_2648afffe1a0da312ab9ad7346ce0b4f
#
_entry.id   2648afffe1a0da312ab9ad7346ce0b4f
#
_cell.length_a   1.000
_cell.length_b   1.000
_cell.length_c   1.000
_cell.angle_alpha   90.00
_cell.angle_beta   90.00
_cell.angle_gamma   90.00
#
_symmetry.space_group_name_H-M   'P 1'
#
loop_
_entity.id
_entity.type
_entity.pdbx_description
1 polymer ?
#
loop_
_entity_poly.entity_id
_entity_poly.type
_entity_poly.pdbx_seq_one_letter_code
_entity_poly.pdbx_strand_id
1 'polypeptide(L)'
;MTAADLVAAYVFGQRFRYLRLSVTEVCNFRCTYCLPEGYRKSETVNFLSVDEAARLVSAFAGLGVGKVRLTGGEPTVRRDLTKLISRIAIQPGIDKVALTTNGWNLRRNVAEWSRAGLTHLNVSIDSLDRSVFAAITGHDRLPDVLVGLDVAQGLPLKSVKVNAVLLRDCLEQGFSTWTEFVRQRAISVRFIELMRTSMPSSSTSLSSCRRLGTFRASFSSCLASTSSRVLWLMEI
;
A
#
# COMPACT_ATOMS: atom_id res chain seq x y z
N MET A 1 30.75 -18.57 4.06
CA MET A 1 29.95 -17.52 3.38
C MET A 1 29.34 -18.17 2.15
N THR A 2 28.02 -18.36 2.15
CA THR A 2 27.32 -18.95 1.02
C THR A 2 27.10 -17.89 -0.07
N ALA A 3 26.80 -18.29 -1.32
CA ALA A 3 26.45 -17.35 -2.38
C ALA A 3 25.29 -16.44 -1.97
N ALA A 4 24.37 -16.89 -1.09
CA ALA A 4 23.29 -16.12 -0.51
C ALA A 4 23.79 -14.99 0.41
N ASP A 5 24.88 -15.23 1.16
CA ASP A 5 25.45 -14.20 2.03
C ASP A 5 26.13 -13.07 1.24
N LEU A 6 26.63 -13.36 0.05
CA LEU A 6 27.27 -12.39 -0.84
C LEU A 6 26.28 -11.48 -1.57
N VAL A 7 25.12 -12.01 -1.93
CA VAL A 7 24.08 -11.25 -2.67
C VAL A 7 23.22 -10.40 -1.72
N ALA A 8 23.09 -10.81 -0.45
CA ALA A 8 22.35 -10.06 0.58
C ALA A 8 23.14 -8.85 1.14
N ALA A 9 24.45 -8.79 0.90
CA ALA A 9 25.28 -7.64 1.24
C ALA A 9 25.43 -6.73 0.02
N TYR A 10 24.51 -5.77 -0.12
CA TYR A 10 24.76 -4.65 -1.02
C TYR A 10 26.04 -3.93 -0.63
N VAL A 11 26.63 -3.18 -1.57
CA VAL A 11 27.92 -2.46 -1.48
C VAL A 11 28.11 -1.66 -0.17
N PHE A 12 27.06 -1.46 0.62
CA PHE A 12 27.07 -0.77 1.92
C PHE A 12 26.64 -1.64 3.12
N GLY A 13 26.63 -2.97 3.00
CA GLY A 13 26.26 -3.88 4.10
C GLY A 13 24.76 -3.87 4.48
N GLN A 14 23.90 -3.29 3.65
CA GLN A 14 22.47 -3.24 3.90
C GLN A 14 21.78 -4.55 3.51
N ARG A 15 20.95 -5.07 4.41
CA ARG A 15 20.14 -6.28 4.16
C ARG A 15 18.70 -5.88 3.90
N PHE A 16 18.18 -6.22 2.73
CA PHE A 16 16.77 -6.01 2.40
C PHE A 16 15.92 -7.15 2.97
N ARG A 17 15.06 -6.84 3.92
CA ARG A 17 14.15 -7.80 4.55
C ARG A 17 12.71 -7.71 4.08
N TYR A 18 12.44 -6.81 3.15
CA TYR A 18 11.11 -6.45 2.73
C TYR A 18 11.02 -6.31 1.21
N LEU A 19 10.04 -7.01 0.62
CA LEU A 19 9.71 -6.94 -0.80
C LEU A 19 8.32 -6.32 -0.98
N ARG A 20 8.22 -5.29 -1.81
CA ARG A 20 6.95 -4.74 -2.27
C ARG A 20 6.70 -5.22 -3.70
N LEU A 21 5.62 -5.99 -3.90
CA LEU A 21 5.25 -6.59 -5.17
C LEU A 21 3.98 -5.96 -5.71
N SER A 22 4.10 -5.21 -6.81
CA SER A 22 2.95 -4.74 -7.57
C SER A 22 2.42 -5.90 -8.41
N VAL A 23 1.16 -6.30 -8.17
CA VAL A 23 0.55 -7.49 -8.79
C VAL A 23 -0.47 -7.14 -9.86
N THR A 24 -0.78 -5.85 -10.03
CA THR A 24 -1.66 -5.31 -11.07
C THR A 24 -1.51 -3.80 -11.16
N GLU A 25 -1.78 -3.25 -12.34
CA GLU A 25 -1.89 -1.79 -12.54
C GLU A 25 -3.35 -1.33 -12.48
N VAL A 26 -4.29 -2.27 -12.58
CA VAL A 26 -5.72 -1.97 -12.57
C VAL A 26 -6.13 -1.43 -11.23
N CYS A 27 -6.86 -0.32 -11.22
CA CYS A 27 -7.50 0.23 -10.04
C CYS A 27 -8.98 0.50 -10.34
N ASN A 28 -9.82 0.20 -9.38
CA ASN A 28 -11.27 0.44 -9.45
C ASN A 28 -11.69 1.78 -8.81
N PHE A 29 -10.75 2.51 -8.19
CA PHE A 29 -10.92 3.91 -7.79
C PHE A 29 -10.30 4.86 -8.83
N ARG A 30 -10.68 6.14 -8.75
CA ARG A 30 -10.13 7.25 -9.53
C ARG A 30 -9.77 8.41 -8.61
N CYS A 31 -8.87 8.13 -7.68
CA CYS A 31 -8.46 9.13 -6.70
C CYS A 31 -7.83 10.35 -7.39
N THR A 32 -8.29 11.53 -6.99
CA THR A 32 -7.95 12.83 -7.62
C THR A 32 -6.45 13.11 -7.69
N TYR A 33 -5.68 12.61 -6.75
CA TYR A 33 -4.23 12.80 -6.67
C TYR A 33 -3.40 11.67 -7.31
N CYS A 34 -4.05 10.53 -7.68
CA CYS A 34 -3.34 9.34 -8.16
C CYS A 34 -3.75 8.98 -9.60
N LEU A 35 -5.05 8.81 -9.84
CA LEU A 35 -5.60 8.32 -11.11
C LEU A 35 -6.93 9.04 -11.42
N PRO A 36 -6.94 10.36 -11.60
CA PRO A 36 -8.17 11.18 -11.68
C PRO A 36 -9.07 10.78 -12.84
N GLU A 37 -8.50 10.29 -13.94
CA GLU A 37 -9.26 9.85 -15.11
C GLU A 37 -9.68 8.37 -15.04
N GLY A 38 -9.33 7.67 -13.96
CA GLY A 38 -9.52 6.24 -13.81
C GLY A 38 -8.50 5.43 -14.61
N TYR A 39 -8.52 4.11 -14.41
CA TYR A 39 -7.63 3.22 -15.14
C TYR A 39 -8.03 3.12 -16.61
N ARG A 40 -7.07 3.38 -17.49
CA ARG A 40 -7.19 3.14 -18.92
C ARG A 40 -6.36 1.90 -19.28
N LYS A 41 -7.01 0.91 -19.89
CA LYS A 41 -6.34 -0.33 -20.28
C LYS A 41 -5.20 -0.03 -21.28
N SER A 42 -3.98 -0.40 -20.91
CA SER A 42 -2.85 -0.42 -21.84
C SER A 42 -2.88 -1.73 -22.65
N GLU A 43 -2.53 -1.70 -23.92
CA GLU A 43 -2.65 -2.84 -24.84
C GLU A 43 -1.71 -4.02 -24.50
N THR A 44 -0.71 -3.84 -23.65
CA THR A 44 0.41 -4.80 -23.47
C THR A 44 0.74 -5.15 -22.03
N VAL A 45 -0.20 -5.04 -21.08
CA VAL A 45 0.14 -5.34 -19.68
C VAL A 45 -0.03 -6.82 -19.38
N ASN A 46 1.08 -7.54 -19.29
CA ASN A 46 1.15 -8.89 -18.77
C ASN A 46 1.56 -8.84 -17.29
N PHE A 47 0.64 -9.21 -16.39
CA PHE A 47 0.95 -9.37 -14.96
C PHE A 47 1.58 -10.73 -14.70
N LEU A 48 2.44 -10.79 -13.68
CA LEU A 48 2.97 -12.06 -13.20
C LEU A 48 1.82 -13.02 -12.85
N SER A 49 1.91 -14.24 -13.35
CA SER A 49 1.06 -15.35 -12.89
C SER A 49 1.35 -15.65 -11.42
N VAL A 50 0.48 -16.42 -10.79
CA VAL A 50 0.68 -16.85 -9.39
C VAL A 50 1.99 -17.60 -9.21
N ASP A 51 2.34 -18.48 -10.16
CA ASP A 51 3.55 -19.29 -10.08
C ASP A 51 4.82 -18.49 -10.36
N GLU A 52 4.79 -17.52 -11.26
CA GLU A 52 5.91 -16.60 -11.49
C GLU A 52 6.16 -15.71 -10.27
N ALA A 53 5.10 -15.15 -9.68
CA ALA A 53 5.20 -14.37 -8.45
C ALA A 53 5.74 -15.21 -7.29
N ALA A 54 5.30 -16.46 -7.15
CA ALA A 54 5.80 -17.37 -6.11
C ALA A 54 7.28 -17.70 -6.32
N ARG A 55 7.73 -18.00 -7.55
CA ARG A 55 9.16 -18.22 -7.87
C ARG A 55 10.00 -17.00 -7.52
N LEU A 56 9.51 -15.82 -7.88
CA LEU A 56 10.19 -14.56 -7.58
C LEU A 56 10.32 -14.37 -6.05
N VAL A 57 9.24 -14.55 -5.31
CA VAL A 57 9.25 -14.43 -3.83
C VAL A 57 10.19 -15.47 -3.22
N SER A 58 10.22 -16.72 -3.73
CA SER A 58 11.13 -17.76 -3.27
C SER A 58 12.61 -17.35 -3.46
N ALA A 59 12.95 -16.76 -4.60
CA ALA A 59 14.30 -16.25 -4.85
C ALA A 59 14.69 -15.15 -3.86
N PHE A 60 13.81 -14.19 -3.59
CA PHE A 60 14.04 -13.13 -2.61
C PHE A 60 14.09 -13.65 -1.16
N ALA A 61 13.28 -14.66 -0.83
CA ALA A 61 13.33 -15.32 0.47
C ALA A 61 14.70 -15.98 0.71
N GLY A 62 15.27 -16.64 -0.31
CA GLY A 62 16.65 -17.15 -0.29
C GLY A 62 17.70 -16.08 -0.07
N LEU A 63 17.41 -14.81 -0.37
CA LEU A 63 18.26 -13.65 -0.11
C LEU A 63 17.99 -12.98 1.25
N GLY A 64 17.11 -13.56 2.10
CA GLY A 64 16.81 -13.06 3.43
C GLY A 64 15.61 -12.13 3.53
N VAL A 65 14.81 -11.99 2.48
CA VAL A 65 13.51 -11.27 2.55
C VAL A 65 12.51 -12.11 3.34
N GLY A 66 12.05 -11.59 4.48
CA GLY A 66 11.03 -12.25 5.33
C GLY A 66 9.64 -11.64 5.21
N LYS A 67 9.50 -10.50 4.54
CA LYS A 67 8.22 -9.79 4.41
C LYS A 67 7.91 -9.49 2.96
N VAL A 68 6.72 -9.85 2.53
CA VAL A 68 6.19 -9.51 1.19
C VAL A 68 4.94 -8.66 1.36
N ARG A 69 4.86 -7.55 0.61
CA ARG A 69 3.67 -6.72 0.52
C ARG A 69 3.11 -6.76 -0.88
N LEU A 70 1.88 -7.20 -1.00
CA LEU A 70 1.11 -7.15 -2.23
C LEU A 70 0.46 -5.77 -2.37
N THR A 71 0.63 -5.18 -3.54
CA THR A 71 0.13 -3.85 -3.89
C THR A 71 -0.11 -3.80 -5.41
N GLY A 72 -0.25 -2.60 -5.97
CA GLY A 72 -0.45 -2.37 -7.40
C GLY A 72 -1.25 -1.09 -7.59
N GLY A 73 -2.14 -1.07 -8.60
CA GLY A 73 -3.29 -0.19 -8.60
C GLY A 73 -4.17 -0.58 -7.41
N GLU A 74 -5.07 -1.54 -7.59
CA GLU A 74 -5.79 -2.17 -6.48
C GLU A 74 -5.64 -3.71 -6.59
N PRO A 75 -4.86 -4.34 -5.70
CA PRO A 75 -4.57 -5.78 -5.79
C PRO A 75 -5.82 -6.65 -5.66
N THR A 76 -6.87 -6.17 -5.00
CA THR A 76 -8.10 -6.94 -4.77
C THR A 76 -9.00 -7.07 -6.02
N VAL A 77 -8.66 -6.42 -7.12
CA VAL A 77 -9.31 -6.65 -8.41
C VAL A 77 -8.81 -7.93 -9.11
N ARG A 78 -7.66 -8.47 -8.67
CA ARG A 78 -7.18 -9.77 -9.15
C ARG A 78 -8.05 -10.89 -8.61
N ARG A 79 -8.60 -11.71 -9.52
CA ARG A 79 -9.47 -12.84 -9.15
C ARG A 79 -8.72 -13.95 -8.41
N ASP A 80 -7.43 -14.09 -8.68
CA ASP A 80 -6.55 -15.12 -8.12
C ASP A 80 -5.74 -14.63 -6.89
N LEU A 81 -6.10 -13.48 -6.29
CA LEU A 81 -5.37 -12.90 -5.17
C LEU A 81 -5.27 -13.85 -3.98
N THR A 82 -6.36 -14.55 -3.62
CA THR A 82 -6.34 -15.53 -2.52
C THR A 82 -5.33 -16.63 -2.77
N LYS A 83 -5.31 -17.19 -4.00
CA LYS A 83 -4.33 -18.20 -4.41
C LYS A 83 -2.91 -17.65 -4.35
N LEU A 84 -2.70 -16.40 -4.77
CA LEU A 84 -1.41 -15.73 -4.70
C LEU A 84 -0.93 -15.58 -3.25
N ILE A 85 -1.81 -15.11 -2.34
CA ILE A 85 -1.50 -15.00 -0.90
C ILE A 85 -1.07 -16.36 -0.35
N SER A 86 -1.84 -17.43 -0.61
CA SER A 86 -1.53 -18.76 -0.09
C SER A 86 -0.19 -19.30 -0.62
N ARG A 87 0.10 -19.09 -1.91
CA ARG A 87 1.37 -19.53 -2.52
C ARG A 87 2.58 -18.80 -1.99
N ILE A 88 2.42 -17.52 -1.60
CA ILE A 88 3.48 -16.72 -0.98
C ILE A 88 3.66 -17.09 0.49
N ALA A 89 2.55 -17.29 1.22
CA ALA A 89 2.59 -17.57 2.65
C ALA A 89 3.32 -18.87 3.01
N ILE A 90 3.30 -19.86 2.10
CA ILE A 90 3.98 -21.14 2.31
C ILE A 90 5.47 -21.14 1.90
N GLN A 91 5.99 -20.04 1.36
CA GLN A 91 7.41 -19.97 0.96
C GLN A 91 8.31 -19.99 2.20
N PRO A 92 9.32 -20.87 2.25
CA PRO A 92 10.29 -20.89 3.34
C PRO A 92 10.97 -19.53 3.49
N GLY A 93 11.05 -19.04 4.74
CA GLY A 93 11.67 -17.74 5.05
C GLY A 93 10.71 -16.55 4.98
N ILE A 94 9.47 -16.72 4.51
CA ILE A 94 8.47 -15.65 4.52
C ILE A 94 7.64 -15.72 5.81
N ASP A 95 7.82 -14.74 6.69
CA ASP A 95 7.13 -14.63 7.98
C ASP A 95 5.89 -13.71 7.92
N LYS A 96 5.87 -12.80 6.94
CA LYS A 96 4.89 -11.71 6.87
C LYS A 96 4.40 -11.54 5.44
N VAL A 97 3.11 -11.82 5.23
CA VAL A 97 2.39 -11.45 4.01
C VAL A 97 1.51 -10.25 4.32
N ALA A 98 1.75 -9.16 3.62
CA ALA A 98 1.03 -7.90 3.79
C ALA A 98 0.25 -7.54 2.52
N LEU A 99 -0.92 -6.92 2.69
CA LEU A 99 -1.74 -6.40 1.61
C LEU A 99 -1.96 -4.90 1.83
N THR A 100 -1.84 -4.10 0.76
CA THR A 100 -2.31 -2.72 0.75
C THR A 100 -3.46 -2.61 -0.24
N THR A 101 -4.60 -2.12 0.22
CA THR A 101 -5.86 -2.07 -0.55
C THR A 101 -6.62 -0.79 -0.29
N ASN A 102 -7.43 -0.36 -1.24
CA ASN A 102 -8.42 0.71 -1.06
C ASN A 102 -9.68 0.25 -0.31
N GLY A 103 -9.78 -1.03 0.04
CA GLY A 103 -10.84 -1.59 0.85
C GLY A 103 -12.13 -1.97 0.11
N TRP A 104 -12.24 -1.74 -1.20
CA TRP A 104 -13.47 -2.01 -1.98
C TRP A 104 -14.03 -3.42 -1.74
N ASN A 105 -13.17 -4.43 -1.80
CA ASN A 105 -13.55 -5.84 -1.64
C ASN A 105 -13.33 -6.39 -0.22
N LEU A 106 -12.92 -5.52 0.73
CA LEU A 106 -12.45 -5.94 2.06
C LEU A 106 -13.53 -6.73 2.81
N ARG A 107 -14.73 -6.18 2.92
CA ARG A 107 -15.85 -6.80 3.63
C ARG A 107 -16.12 -8.24 3.19
N ARG A 108 -16.00 -8.52 1.88
CA ARG A 108 -16.33 -9.83 1.30
C ARG A 108 -15.21 -10.85 1.49
N ASN A 109 -13.95 -10.41 1.36
CA ASN A 109 -12.85 -11.34 1.10
C ASN A 109 -11.79 -11.38 2.19
N VAL A 110 -11.78 -10.45 3.16
CA VAL A 110 -10.71 -10.36 4.16
C VAL A 110 -10.59 -11.63 5.00
N ALA A 111 -11.70 -12.30 5.32
CA ALA A 111 -11.67 -13.54 6.07
C ALA A 111 -11.02 -14.68 5.26
N GLU A 112 -11.25 -14.73 3.95
CA GLU A 112 -10.61 -15.69 3.05
C GLU A 112 -9.11 -15.40 2.92
N TRP A 113 -8.71 -14.14 2.76
CA TRP A 113 -7.31 -13.76 2.69
C TRP A 113 -6.57 -14.08 4.00
N SER A 114 -7.20 -13.85 5.15
CA SER A 114 -6.64 -14.22 6.46
C SER A 114 -6.39 -15.73 6.54
N ARG A 115 -7.36 -16.56 6.13
CA ARG A 115 -7.19 -18.02 6.08
C ARG A 115 -6.13 -18.48 5.08
N ALA A 116 -5.94 -17.73 4.00
CA ALA A 116 -4.87 -17.98 3.01
C ALA A 116 -3.47 -17.61 3.50
N GLY A 117 -3.33 -16.98 4.67
CA GLY A 117 -2.03 -16.63 5.26
C GLY A 117 -1.68 -15.13 5.22
N LEU A 118 -2.65 -14.25 4.91
CA LEU A 118 -2.46 -12.82 5.10
C LEU A 118 -2.25 -12.52 6.59
N THR A 119 -1.17 -11.80 6.92
CA THR A 119 -0.81 -11.46 8.31
C THR A 119 -0.94 -9.96 8.61
N HIS A 120 -0.80 -9.12 7.61
CA HIS A 120 -0.79 -7.67 7.77
C HIS A 120 -1.68 -7.00 6.73
N LEU A 121 -2.55 -6.11 7.17
CA LEU A 121 -3.46 -5.39 6.29
C LEU A 121 -3.23 -3.88 6.42
N ASN A 122 -3.10 -3.19 5.28
CA ASN A 122 -3.16 -1.74 5.20
C ASN A 122 -4.34 -1.35 4.33
N VAL A 123 -5.23 -0.52 4.86
CA VAL A 123 -6.38 0.01 4.13
C VAL A 123 -6.15 1.50 3.87
N SER A 124 -6.33 1.93 2.63
CA SER A 124 -6.20 3.35 2.27
C SER A 124 -7.56 4.03 2.49
N ILE A 125 -7.60 4.98 3.43
CA ILE A 125 -8.77 5.80 3.76
C ILE A 125 -8.28 7.23 4.00
N ASP A 126 -8.54 8.13 3.06
CA ASP A 126 -8.01 9.49 3.12
C ASP A 126 -8.91 10.44 3.92
N SER A 127 -10.19 10.11 4.07
CA SER A 127 -11.14 10.85 4.89
C SER A 127 -12.13 9.90 5.59
N LEU A 128 -12.54 10.26 6.81
CA LEU A 128 -13.63 9.60 7.54
C LEU A 128 -14.99 10.27 7.27
N ASP A 129 -15.01 11.40 6.56
CA ASP A 129 -16.21 11.99 6.02
C ASP A 129 -16.59 11.33 4.69
N ARG A 130 -17.85 10.86 4.60
CA ARG A 130 -18.37 10.13 3.45
C ARG A 130 -18.35 10.93 2.15
N SER A 131 -18.69 12.21 2.25
CA SER A 131 -18.77 13.10 1.08
C SER A 131 -17.38 13.43 0.55
N VAL A 132 -16.44 13.72 1.45
CA VAL A 132 -15.04 13.99 1.12
C VAL A 132 -14.35 12.73 0.58
N PHE A 133 -14.57 11.57 1.20
CA PHE A 133 -14.07 10.30 0.68
C PHE A 133 -14.58 10.03 -0.75
N ALA A 134 -15.89 10.24 -0.98
CA ALA A 134 -16.48 10.06 -2.31
C ALA A 134 -15.91 11.05 -3.34
N ALA A 135 -15.69 12.30 -2.94
CA ALA A 135 -15.07 13.32 -3.81
C ALA A 135 -13.63 12.97 -4.17
N ILE A 136 -12.84 12.47 -3.21
CA ILE A 136 -11.44 12.08 -3.43
C ILE A 136 -11.35 10.84 -4.31
N THR A 137 -12.12 9.79 -4.01
CA THR A 137 -11.98 8.46 -4.64
C THR A 137 -12.84 8.27 -5.90
N GLY A 138 -13.80 9.17 -6.10
CA GLY A 138 -14.82 9.06 -7.16
C GLY A 138 -15.91 8.03 -6.87
N HIS A 139 -15.98 7.49 -5.64
CA HIS A 139 -16.91 6.42 -5.27
C HIS A 139 -17.39 6.55 -3.82
N ASP A 140 -18.69 6.45 -3.61
CA ASP A 140 -19.31 6.45 -2.28
C ASP A 140 -19.23 5.05 -1.64
N ARG A 141 -18.03 4.67 -1.19
CA ARG A 141 -17.76 3.34 -0.64
C ARG A 141 -17.27 3.32 0.81
N LEU A 142 -17.13 4.47 1.44
CA LEU A 142 -16.60 4.55 2.81
C LEU A 142 -17.35 3.65 3.81
N PRO A 143 -18.71 3.58 3.82
CA PRO A 143 -19.41 2.71 4.77
C PRO A 143 -19.02 1.23 4.62
N ASP A 144 -18.91 0.72 3.40
CA ASP A 144 -18.52 -0.66 3.14
C ASP A 144 -17.05 -0.93 3.53
N VAL A 145 -16.16 0.05 3.29
CA VAL A 145 -14.74 -0.04 3.67
C VAL A 145 -14.60 -0.10 5.19
N LEU A 146 -15.35 0.72 5.93
CA LEU A 146 -15.33 0.73 7.39
C LEU A 146 -15.87 -0.59 7.97
N VAL A 147 -16.98 -1.12 7.45
CA VAL A 147 -17.49 -2.44 7.84
C VAL A 147 -16.43 -3.52 7.56
N GLY A 148 -15.76 -3.47 6.40
CA GLY A 148 -14.67 -4.39 6.08
C GLY A 148 -13.50 -4.29 7.04
N LEU A 149 -13.17 -3.08 7.49
CA LEU A 149 -12.12 -2.83 8.48
C LEU A 149 -12.50 -3.41 9.86
N ASP A 150 -13.77 -3.26 10.27
CA ASP A 150 -14.27 -3.83 11.53
C ASP A 150 -14.25 -5.37 11.47
N VAL A 151 -14.62 -5.98 10.35
CA VAL A 151 -14.46 -7.43 10.14
C VAL A 151 -12.99 -7.84 10.25
N ALA A 152 -12.08 -7.08 9.65
CA ALA A 152 -10.65 -7.39 9.69
C ALA A 152 -10.07 -7.40 11.11
N GLN A 153 -10.58 -6.56 12.01
CA GLN A 153 -10.15 -6.53 13.42
C GLN A 153 -10.53 -7.78 14.20
N GLY A 154 -11.61 -8.45 13.82
CA GLY A 154 -12.04 -9.72 14.42
C GLY A 154 -11.25 -10.94 13.94
N LEU A 155 -10.30 -10.78 13.00
CA LEU A 155 -9.52 -11.86 12.41
C LEU A 155 -8.12 -11.95 13.03
N PRO A 156 -7.44 -13.11 12.97
CA PRO A 156 -6.10 -13.31 13.53
C PRO A 156 -5.00 -12.62 12.70
N LEU A 157 -5.24 -11.38 12.27
CA LEU A 157 -4.25 -10.55 11.60
C LEU A 157 -3.29 -9.95 12.64
N LYS A 158 -1.98 -10.04 12.38
CA LYS A 158 -0.95 -9.49 13.28
C LYS A 158 -0.96 -7.95 13.31
N SER A 159 -1.47 -7.32 12.26
CA SER A 159 -1.54 -5.86 12.19
C SER A 159 -2.59 -5.42 11.17
N VAL A 160 -3.45 -4.50 11.59
CA VAL A 160 -4.37 -3.77 10.72
C VAL A 160 -4.04 -2.28 10.83
N LYS A 161 -3.82 -1.62 9.68
CA LYS A 161 -3.44 -0.21 9.62
C LYS A 161 -4.29 0.52 8.60
N VAL A 162 -4.53 1.80 8.85
CA VAL A 162 -5.09 2.74 7.88
C VAL A 162 -3.99 3.69 7.43
N ASN A 163 -3.89 3.90 6.13
CA ASN A 163 -3.07 4.93 5.53
C ASN A 163 -3.99 6.04 5.03
N ALA A 164 -3.71 7.28 5.41
CA ALA A 164 -4.44 8.46 4.99
C ALA A 164 -3.48 9.46 4.35
N VAL A 165 -3.70 9.81 3.08
CA VAL A 165 -2.97 10.88 2.43
C VAL A 165 -3.49 12.22 2.94
N LEU A 166 -2.58 13.08 3.40
CA LEU A 166 -2.90 14.42 3.89
C LEU A 166 -3.20 15.35 2.71
N LEU A 167 -4.46 15.43 2.34
CA LEU A 167 -4.98 16.41 1.39
C LEU A 167 -5.48 17.64 2.14
N ARG A 168 -5.49 18.81 1.50
CA ARG A 168 -5.93 20.06 2.14
C ARG A 168 -7.32 19.94 2.73
N ASP A 169 -8.27 19.41 1.97
CA ASP A 169 -9.67 19.25 2.38
C ASP A 169 -9.86 18.29 3.57
N CYS A 170 -8.91 17.36 3.76
CA CYS A 170 -8.89 16.45 4.92
C CYS A 170 -8.33 17.13 6.17
N LEU A 171 -7.44 18.12 6.03
CA LEU A 171 -6.86 18.86 7.15
C LEU A 171 -7.88 19.80 7.81
N GLU A 172 -8.84 20.33 7.04
CA GLU A 172 -9.89 21.21 7.54
C GLU A 172 -10.83 20.50 8.53
N GLN A 173 -11.00 19.19 8.42
CA GLN A 173 -11.81 18.38 9.34
C GLN A 173 -11.13 18.13 10.69
N GLY A 174 -9.84 18.44 10.81
CA GLY A 174 -9.05 18.27 12.01
C GLY A 174 -8.73 16.82 12.37
N PHE A 175 -7.76 16.64 13.28
CA PHE A 175 -7.32 15.30 13.73
C PHE A 175 -8.21 14.68 14.82
N SER A 176 -9.18 15.42 15.35
CA SER A 176 -10.08 14.95 16.43
C SER A 176 -10.87 13.71 16.00
N THR A 177 -11.44 13.73 14.80
CA THR A 177 -12.19 12.59 14.22
C THR A 177 -11.33 11.35 14.08
N TRP A 178 -10.07 11.50 13.64
CA TRP A 178 -9.11 10.41 13.56
C TRP A 178 -8.70 9.88 14.92
N THR A 179 -8.55 10.75 15.92
CA THR A 179 -8.23 10.36 17.30
C THR A 179 -9.35 9.53 17.90
N GLU A 180 -10.61 9.94 17.71
CA GLU A 180 -11.77 9.19 18.18
C GLU A 180 -11.91 7.86 17.43
N PHE A 181 -11.68 7.86 16.12
CA PHE A 181 -11.70 6.65 15.30
C PHE A 181 -10.70 5.59 15.77
N VAL A 182 -9.48 6.00 16.13
CA VAL A 182 -8.43 5.09 16.65
C VAL A 182 -8.71 4.65 18.08
N ARG A 183 -9.30 5.53 18.93
CA ARG A 183 -9.61 5.19 20.32
C ARG A 183 -10.55 3.99 20.42
N GLN A 184 -11.45 3.84 19.45
CA GLN A 184 -12.46 2.77 19.44
C GLN A 184 -11.98 1.49 18.73
N ARG A 185 -10.77 1.46 18.18
CA ARG A 185 -10.28 0.38 17.30
C ARG A 185 -8.84 0.01 17.58
N ALA A 186 -8.54 -1.29 17.55
CA ALA A 186 -7.18 -1.81 17.67
C ALA A 186 -6.40 -1.67 16.36
N ILE A 187 -6.30 -0.45 15.84
CA ILE A 187 -5.62 -0.13 14.58
C ILE A 187 -4.63 1.02 14.74
N SER A 188 -3.72 1.16 13.80
CA SER A 188 -2.85 2.33 13.68
C SER A 188 -3.23 3.12 12.44
N VAL A 189 -3.30 4.45 12.55
CA VAL A 189 -3.43 5.33 11.39
C VAL A 189 -2.07 5.95 11.07
N ARG A 190 -1.72 6.00 9.80
CA ARG A 190 -0.54 6.66 9.28
C ARG A 190 -0.96 7.76 8.33
N PHE A 191 -0.53 8.95 8.61
CA PHE A 191 -0.68 10.08 7.72
C PHE A 191 0.51 10.15 6.76
N ILE A 192 0.22 10.32 5.48
CA ILE A 192 1.21 10.33 4.40
C ILE A 192 1.13 11.69 3.73
N GLU A 193 2.24 12.41 3.70
CA GLU A 193 2.34 13.66 2.97
C GLU A 193 2.38 13.40 1.47
N LEU A 194 1.60 14.17 0.70
CA LEU A 194 1.62 14.10 -0.76
C LEU A 194 2.85 14.83 -1.29
N MET A 195 3.82 14.08 -1.79
CA MET A 195 4.99 14.66 -2.43
C MET A 195 4.67 15.09 -3.88
N ARG A 196 5.09 16.29 -4.26
CA ARG A 196 5.04 16.73 -5.66
C ARG A 196 6.10 15.98 -6.47
N THR A 197 5.68 15.23 -7.46
CA THR A 197 6.57 14.50 -8.39
C THR A 197 6.96 15.30 -9.61
N SER A 198 6.43 16.52 -9.82
CA SER A 198 6.79 17.39 -10.92
C SER A 198 7.79 18.46 -10.50
N MET A 199 8.94 18.53 -11.18
CA MET A 199 9.78 19.73 -11.19
C MET A 199 8.91 20.91 -11.63
N PRO A 200 8.99 22.09 -10.97
CA PRO A 200 8.27 23.27 -11.43
C PRO A 200 8.85 23.68 -12.79
N SER A 201 8.04 23.60 -13.84
CA SER A 201 8.27 24.44 -15.01
C SER A 201 8.26 25.89 -14.53
N SER A 202 9.37 26.60 -14.74
CA SER A 202 9.66 27.99 -14.42
C SER A 202 8.46 28.89 -14.14
N SER A 203 8.59 29.66 -13.04
CA SER A 203 7.78 30.81 -12.68
C SER A 203 6.40 30.58 -12.04
N THR A 204 6.40 30.33 -10.73
CA THR A 204 5.39 30.92 -9.83
C THR A 204 5.95 30.98 -8.40
N SER A 205 5.89 32.15 -7.80
CA SER A 205 6.52 32.60 -6.58
C SER A 205 6.34 31.70 -5.35
N LEU A 206 7.46 31.35 -4.74
CA LEU A 206 7.62 30.77 -3.40
C LEU A 206 7.29 31.81 -2.31
N SER A 207 6.03 32.09 -2.01
CA SER A 207 5.72 33.03 -0.93
C SER A 207 4.66 32.61 0.10
N SER A 208 4.22 31.36 0.14
CA SER A 208 3.20 30.99 1.14
C SER A 208 3.39 29.65 1.87
N CYS A 209 4.59 29.10 1.92
CA CYS A 209 4.85 27.85 2.66
C CYS A 209 5.89 28.03 3.77
N ARG A 210 5.71 29.05 4.62
CA ARG A 210 6.43 29.15 5.90
C ARG A 210 5.42 29.22 7.02
N ARG A 211 5.12 28.08 7.64
CA ARG A 211 4.81 27.88 9.06
C ARG A 211 4.05 26.56 9.26
N LEU A 212 4.76 25.46 9.34
CA LEU A 212 4.31 24.31 10.13
C LEU A 212 5.55 23.71 10.77
N GLY A 213 5.51 23.64 12.10
CA GLY A 213 6.62 23.24 12.95
C GLY A 213 7.10 21.80 12.67
N THR A 214 8.36 21.61 12.94
CA THR A 214 9.13 20.39 12.79
C THR A 214 8.49 19.20 13.49
N PHE A 215 7.80 18.34 12.75
CA PHE A 215 7.63 16.95 13.11
C PHE A 215 8.71 16.14 12.37
N ARG A 216 9.63 15.59 13.13
CA ARG A 216 10.65 14.67 12.63
C ARG A 216 9.99 13.35 12.24
N ALA A 217 9.59 13.21 10.99
CA ALA A 217 9.32 11.92 10.36
C ALA A 217 10.58 11.51 9.61
N SER A 218 11.10 10.32 9.90
CA SER A 218 12.22 9.75 9.16
C SER A 218 11.79 9.43 7.73
N PHE A 219 12.33 10.16 6.78
CA PHE A 219 12.11 10.00 5.36
C PHE A 219 13.18 9.09 4.76
N SER A 220 12.77 8.08 4.05
CA SER A 220 13.59 7.43 3.04
C SER A 220 13.11 7.86 1.66
N SER A 221 14.03 8.45 0.94
CA SER A 221 13.86 9.10 -0.35
C SER A 221 13.35 8.16 -1.44
N CYS A 222 12.39 8.66 -2.22
CA CYS A 222 11.87 8.05 -3.43
C CYS A 222 12.68 8.53 -4.64
N LEU A 223 13.23 7.61 -5.40
CA LEU A 223 13.74 7.88 -6.75
C LEU A 223 12.65 7.53 -7.75
N ALA A 224 12.12 8.55 -8.41
CA ALA A 224 11.21 8.40 -9.54
C ALA A 224 12.01 8.52 -10.84
N SER A 225 11.90 7.54 -11.72
CA SER A 225 12.09 7.76 -13.15
C SER A 225 11.29 6.75 -13.97
N THR A 226 10.35 7.30 -14.69
CA THR A 226 9.84 6.95 -16.04
C THR A 226 9.85 5.51 -16.52
N SER A 227 8.69 5.12 -17.05
CA SER A 227 8.42 4.03 -18.00
C SER A 227 8.07 2.68 -17.40
N SER A 228 6.78 2.40 -17.47
CA SER A 228 6.13 1.08 -17.72
C SER A 228 6.97 -0.17 -17.51
N ARG A 229 7.22 -0.58 -16.26
CA ARG A 229 7.58 -1.96 -15.89
C ARG A 229 7.70 -2.05 -14.38
N VAL A 230 6.98 -2.99 -13.79
CA VAL A 230 7.07 -3.49 -12.40
C VAL A 230 7.96 -2.64 -11.49
N LEU A 231 7.36 -1.72 -10.74
CA LEU A 231 8.11 -0.85 -9.82
C LEU A 231 8.45 -1.65 -8.56
N TRP A 232 9.71 -2.05 -8.43
CA TRP A 232 10.26 -2.63 -7.22
C TRP A 232 10.70 -1.51 -6.28
N LEU A 233 9.99 -1.28 -5.20
CA LEU A 233 10.45 -0.41 -4.11
C LEU A 233 10.94 -1.31 -2.97
N MET A 234 12.23 -1.26 -2.71
CA MET A 234 12.85 -1.81 -1.50
C MET A 234 12.92 -0.69 -0.47
N GLU A 235 12.23 -0.85 0.67
CA GLU A 235 12.40 0.01 1.84
C GLU A 235 13.50 -0.61 2.72
N ILE A 236 14.44 0.21 3.15
CA ILE A 236 15.56 -0.11 4.04
C ILE A 236 15.06 -0.25 5.48
#